data_798acc9d90770218971f029d4b5f9c87
#
_entry.id   798acc9d90770218971f029d4b5f9c87
#
_cell.length_a   1.000
_cell.length_b   1.000
_cell.length_c   1.000
_cell.angle_alpha   90.00
_cell.angle_beta   90.00
_cell.angle_gamma   90.00
#
_symmetry.space_group_name_H-M   'P 1'
#
loop_
_entity.id
_entity.type
_entity.pdbx_description
1 polymer ?
#
loop_
_entity_poly.entity_id
_entity_poly.type
_entity_poly.pdbx_seq_one_letter_code
_entity_poly.pdbx_strand_id
1 'polypeptide(L)'
;MRKLLSGIAFLSLLITGCSNSYQKDTSRLDLIKKRGELICGVSGKIPGFSFLGIDGEYKGLDVDICKSFAAGILGDPNKIQYRPLTAAERFTAIKTGEIDILSRNTTFTLSRDSSGGNGLSFSPVIFYDGQGLMVKKGSNI
;
A
#
# COMPACT_ATOMS: atom_id res chain seq x y z
N MET A 1 -31.34 -64.65 43.05
CA MET A 1 -30.40 -63.73 43.63
C MET A 1 -29.41 -63.31 42.52
N ARG A 2 -29.73 -62.36 41.69
CA ARG A 2 -28.78 -61.79 40.71
C ARG A 2 -29.08 -60.29 40.54
N LYS A 3 -28.20 -59.49 41.05
CA LYS A 3 -28.24 -58.01 40.97
C LYS A 3 -27.87 -57.59 39.57
N LEU A 4 -28.77 -56.94 38.84
CA LEU A 4 -28.45 -56.19 37.61
C LEU A 4 -28.03 -54.81 38.00
N LEU A 5 -26.76 -54.50 37.79
CA LEU A 5 -26.24 -53.16 37.79
C LEU A 5 -26.53 -52.49 36.45
N SER A 6 -27.41 -51.51 36.47
CA SER A 6 -27.71 -50.64 35.33
C SER A 6 -26.63 -49.57 35.25
N GLY A 7 -25.76 -49.65 34.21
CA GLY A 7 -24.77 -48.65 33.92
C GLY A 7 -25.38 -47.48 33.16
N ILE A 8 -25.43 -46.33 33.77
CA ILE A 8 -25.81 -45.07 33.11
C ILE A 8 -24.56 -44.54 32.39
N ALA A 9 -24.57 -44.66 31.07
CA ALA A 9 -23.56 -44.04 30.24
C ALA A 9 -23.83 -42.53 30.12
N PHE A 10 -22.99 -41.74 30.73
CA PHE A 10 -23.01 -40.28 30.63
C PHE A 10 -22.39 -39.88 29.28
N LEU A 11 -23.22 -39.60 28.29
CA LEU A 11 -22.82 -39.09 26.99
C LEU A 11 -22.61 -37.58 27.13
N SER A 12 -21.37 -37.17 27.44
CA SER A 12 -20.95 -35.77 27.47
C SER A 12 -20.85 -35.27 26.02
N LEU A 13 -21.87 -34.52 25.57
CA LEU A 13 -21.79 -33.70 24.36
C LEU A 13 -20.75 -32.59 24.57
N LEU A 14 -19.60 -32.75 23.95
CA LEU A 14 -18.65 -31.69 23.78
C LEU A 14 -19.20 -30.69 22.73
N ILE A 15 -19.89 -29.66 23.19
CA ILE A 15 -20.26 -28.51 22.38
C ILE A 15 -18.95 -27.72 22.14
N THR A 16 -18.22 -28.05 21.07
CA THR A 16 -17.18 -27.20 20.54
C THR A 16 -17.85 -25.96 19.95
N GLY A 17 -18.02 -24.93 20.77
CA GLY A 17 -18.40 -23.62 20.32
C GLY A 17 -17.31 -23.10 19.39
N CYS A 18 -17.57 -23.06 18.07
CA CYS A 18 -16.80 -22.23 17.16
C CYS A 18 -16.94 -20.77 17.62
N SER A 19 -16.00 -20.29 18.42
CA SER A 19 -15.82 -18.87 18.62
C SER A 19 -15.43 -18.29 17.27
N ASN A 20 -16.40 -17.72 16.56
CA ASN A 20 -16.18 -16.91 15.39
C ASN A 20 -15.43 -15.65 15.91
N SER A 21 -14.10 -15.76 16.03
CA SER A 21 -13.27 -14.60 16.28
C SER A 21 -13.43 -13.70 15.07
N TYR A 22 -14.24 -12.67 15.22
CA TYR A 22 -14.36 -11.59 14.27
C TYR A 22 -12.96 -10.98 14.14
N GLN A 23 -12.21 -11.47 13.17
CA GLN A 23 -10.88 -10.97 12.87
C GLN A 23 -11.10 -9.57 12.33
N LYS A 24 -10.97 -8.58 13.20
CA LYS A 24 -11.05 -7.17 12.84
C LYS A 24 -9.94 -6.95 11.81
N ASP A 25 -10.33 -6.79 10.55
CA ASP A 25 -9.39 -6.45 9.49
C ASP A 25 -8.60 -5.22 9.92
N THR A 26 -7.33 -5.42 10.20
CA THR A 26 -6.45 -4.33 10.65
C THR A 26 -6.29 -3.37 9.48
N SER A 27 -6.74 -2.14 9.64
CA SER A 27 -6.64 -1.14 8.59
C SER A 27 -5.16 -0.86 8.24
N ARG A 28 -4.91 -0.44 7.01
CA ARG A 28 -3.55 -0.05 6.59
C ARG A 28 -2.98 1.05 7.51
N LEU A 29 -3.82 2.00 7.92
CA LEU A 29 -3.43 3.06 8.85
C LEU A 29 -2.98 2.52 10.21
N ASP A 30 -3.70 1.51 10.76
CA ASP A 30 -3.31 0.89 12.03
C ASP A 30 -1.97 0.16 11.90
N LEU A 31 -1.72 -0.49 10.76
CA LEU A 31 -0.44 -1.15 10.49
C LEU A 31 0.71 -0.14 10.43
N ILE A 32 0.53 1.00 9.75
CA ILE A 32 1.53 2.08 9.68
C ILE A 32 1.83 2.62 11.09
N LYS A 33 0.78 2.94 11.86
CA LYS A 33 0.93 3.44 13.23
C LYS A 33 1.62 2.43 14.15
N LYS A 34 1.26 1.16 14.07
CA LYS A 34 1.88 0.08 14.84
C LYS A 34 3.35 -0.13 14.48
N ARG A 35 3.69 -0.06 13.19
CA ARG A 35 5.05 -0.17 12.69
C ARG A 35 5.88 1.07 13.03
N GLY A 36 5.26 2.24 13.13
CA GLY A 36 5.92 3.52 13.38
C GLY A 36 6.66 4.10 12.17
N GLU A 37 6.41 3.58 10.98
CA GLU A 37 7.07 3.96 9.74
C GLU A 37 6.12 3.82 8.56
N LEU A 38 6.21 4.73 7.58
CA LEU A 38 5.49 4.70 6.31
C LEU A 38 6.38 4.11 5.22
N ILE A 39 5.89 3.11 4.47
CA ILE A 39 6.59 2.58 3.29
C ILE A 39 6.01 3.21 2.04
N CYS A 40 6.80 4.04 1.36
CA CYS A 40 6.38 4.78 0.18
C CYS A 40 7.06 4.27 -1.09
N GLY A 41 6.25 3.84 -2.08
CA GLY A 41 6.72 3.47 -3.40
C GLY A 41 6.98 4.71 -4.25
N VAL A 42 8.19 4.82 -4.81
CA VAL A 42 8.64 5.93 -5.65
C VAL A 42 9.32 5.41 -6.92
N SER A 43 9.62 6.28 -7.89
CA SER A 43 10.43 5.88 -9.05
C SER A 43 11.92 5.78 -8.71
N GLY A 44 12.43 6.72 -7.97
CA GLY A 44 13.85 6.84 -7.62
C GLY A 44 14.78 7.27 -8.76
N LYS A 45 14.24 7.46 -9.98
CA LYS A 45 15.05 7.73 -11.20
C LYS A 45 14.56 8.93 -12.00
N ILE A 46 13.56 9.68 -11.54
CA ILE A 46 12.98 10.80 -12.27
C ILE A 46 13.35 12.10 -11.56
N PRO A 47 14.29 12.90 -12.13
CA PRO A 47 14.64 14.21 -11.57
C PRO A 47 13.42 15.10 -11.41
N GLY A 48 13.35 15.85 -10.30
CA GLY A 48 12.22 16.70 -9.95
C GLY A 48 11.04 15.99 -9.28
N PHE A 49 10.85 14.68 -9.53
CA PHE A 49 9.77 13.86 -8.92
C PHE A 49 10.29 12.96 -7.80
N SER A 50 11.09 11.95 -8.17
CA SER A 50 11.80 11.13 -7.20
C SER A 50 13.14 10.71 -7.77
N PHE A 51 14.19 11.21 -7.20
CA PHE A 51 15.56 10.98 -7.64
C PHE A 51 16.45 10.69 -6.42
N LEU A 52 17.26 9.64 -6.50
CA LEU A 52 18.26 9.33 -5.50
C LEU A 52 19.50 10.19 -5.76
N GLY A 53 19.78 11.13 -4.85
CA GLY A 53 20.96 11.99 -4.92
C GLY A 53 22.26 11.24 -4.65
N ILE A 54 23.38 11.88 -4.96
CA ILE A 54 24.73 11.36 -4.67
C ILE A 54 25.01 11.25 -3.16
N ASP A 55 24.23 11.97 -2.37
CA ASP A 55 24.23 11.94 -0.90
C ASP A 55 23.42 10.78 -0.33
N GLY A 56 22.83 9.93 -1.18
CA GLY A 56 21.98 8.82 -0.77
C GLY A 56 20.55 9.21 -0.40
N GLU A 57 20.18 10.50 -0.53
CA GLU A 57 18.87 10.99 -0.17
C GLU A 57 17.93 11.08 -1.37
N TYR A 58 16.68 10.63 -1.17
CA TYR A 58 15.62 10.82 -2.18
C TYR A 58 15.11 12.26 -2.14
N LYS A 59 14.90 12.85 -3.33
CA LYS A 59 14.46 14.26 -3.50
C LYS A 59 13.43 14.39 -4.60
N GLY A 60 12.51 15.36 -4.46
CA GLY A 60 11.52 15.76 -5.45
C GLY A 60 10.08 15.65 -4.99
N LEU A 61 9.14 16.04 -5.84
CA LEU A 61 7.71 16.18 -5.55
C LEU A 61 7.10 14.88 -4.95
N ASP A 62 7.38 13.73 -5.56
CA ASP A 62 6.87 12.45 -5.06
C ASP A 62 7.36 12.16 -3.64
N VAL A 63 8.61 12.52 -3.35
CA VAL A 63 9.25 12.35 -2.04
C VAL A 63 8.62 13.28 -1.00
N ASP A 64 8.37 14.54 -1.36
CA ASP A 64 7.77 15.53 -0.45
C ASP A 64 6.33 15.15 -0.10
N ILE A 65 5.59 14.58 -1.05
CA ILE A 65 4.26 14.02 -0.79
C ILE A 65 4.35 12.86 0.20
N CYS A 66 5.28 11.92 0.02
CA CYS A 66 5.50 10.84 0.98
C CYS A 66 5.81 11.38 2.39
N LYS A 67 6.68 12.39 2.48
CA LYS A 67 7.01 13.06 3.76
C LYS A 67 5.79 13.72 4.40
N SER A 68 4.92 14.32 3.60
CA SER A 68 3.68 14.93 4.10
C SER A 68 2.75 13.89 4.73
N PHE A 69 2.61 12.70 4.13
CA PHE A 69 1.86 11.59 4.71
C PHE A 69 2.50 11.07 6.00
N ALA A 70 3.82 10.88 6.03
CA ALA A 70 4.53 10.44 7.23
C ALA A 70 4.34 11.45 8.38
N ALA A 71 4.48 12.74 8.09
CA ALA A 71 4.22 13.80 9.07
C ALA A 71 2.77 13.78 9.59
N GLY A 72 1.78 13.65 8.68
CA GLY A 72 0.36 13.62 9.06
C GLY A 72 -0.04 12.39 9.88
N ILE A 73 0.52 11.22 9.57
CA ILE A 73 0.17 9.95 10.22
C ILE A 73 0.96 9.71 11.50
N LEU A 74 2.26 10.02 11.48
CA LEU A 74 3.24 9.65 12.50
C LEU A 74 3.84 10.84 13.26
N GLY A 75 3.47 12.07 12.86
CA GLY A 75 3.99 13.31 13.46
C GLY A 75 5.44 13.64 13.08
N ASP A 76 6.06 12.87 12.17
CA ASP A 76 7.46 13.03 11.78
C ASP A 76 7.65 12.67 10.31
N PRO A 77 8.10 13.62 9.44
CA PRO A 77 8.31 13.39 8.02
C PRO A 77 9.46 12.43 7.72
N ASN A 78 10.32 12.15 8.70
CA ASN A 78 11.47 11.27 8.53
C ASN A 78 11.16 9.79 8.86
N LYS A 79 9.99 9.50 9.42
CA LYS A 79 9.53 8.12 9.67
C LYS A 79 9.02 7.47 8.39
N ILE A 80 9.91 7.30 7.43
CA ILE A 80 9.57 6.85 6.09
C ILE A 80 10.67 5.97 5.49
N GLN A 81 10.23 4.86 4.86
CA GLN A 81 11.07 4.01 4.03
C GLN A 81 10.67 4.19 2.57
N TYR A 82 11.62 4.49 1.70
CA TYR A 82 11.39 4.57 0.26
C TYR A 82 11.63 3.23 -0.42
N ARG A 83 10.68 2.84 -1.28
CA ARG A 83 10.79 1.65 -2.11
C ARG A 83 10.81 2.04 -3.57
N PRO A 84 11.98 2.04 -4.26
CA PRO A 84 12.04 2.30 -5.68
C PRO A 84 11.38 1.16 -6.45
N LEU A 85 10.46 1.50 -7.36
CA LEU A 85 9.67 0.55 -8.13
C LEU A 85 9.68 0.92 -9.61
N THR A 86 9.65 -0.08 -10.47
CA THR A 86 9.42 0.08 -11.91
C THR A 86 7.93 0.36 -12.20
N ALA A 87 7.63 0.72 -13.44
CA ALA A 87 6.24 0.89 -13.88
C ALA A 87 5.44 -0.43 -13.85
N ALA A 88 6.10 -1.57 -14.02
CA ALA A 88 5.47 -2.89 -13.99
C ALA A 88 5.15 -3.36 -12.55
N GLU A 89 6.02 -3.07 -11.59
CA GLU A 89 5.92 -3.57 -10.22
C GLU A 89 4.97 -2.76 -9.34
N ARG A 90 4.79 -1.48 -9.61
CA ARG A 90 4.14 -0.51 -8.71
C ARG A 90 2.74 -0.91 -8.23
N PHE A 91 1.91 -1.46 -9.12
CA PHE A 91 0.54 -1.85 -8.75
C PHE A 91 0.48 -3.15 -7.96
N THR A 92 1.39 -4.08 -8.24
CA THR A 92 1.51 -5.29 -7.44
C THR A 92 2.00 -4.98 -6.03
N ALA A 93 3.03 -4.15 -5.91
CA ALA A 93 3.60 -3.77 -4.62
C ALA A 93 2.57 -3.13 -3.66
N ILE A 94 1.68 -2.25 -4.17
CA ILE A 94 0.64 -1.67 -3.31
C ILE A 94 -0.47 -2.67 -2.99
N LYS A 95 -0.86 -3.51 -3.94
CA LYS A 95 -1.90 -4.55 -3.72
C LYS A 95 -1.47 -5.60 -2.71
N THR A 96 -0.22 -6.04 -2.78
CA THR A 96 0.31 -7.03 -1.84
C THR A 96 0.65 -6.45 -0.47
N GLY A 97 0.62 -5.12 -0.35
CA GLY A 97 0.98 -4.43 0.89
C GLY A 97 2.48 -4.33 1.13
N GLU A 98 3.30 -4.54 0.11
CA GLU A 98 4.75 -4.27 0.16
C GLU A 98 5.02 -2.79 0.41
N ILE A 99 4.16 -1.91 -0.11
CA ILE A 99 4.14 -0.47 0.16
C ILE A 99 2.78 -0.05 0.72
N ASP A 100 2.75 1.05 1.46
CA ASP A 100 1.52 1.61 2.02
C ASP A 100 0.88 2.62 1.08
N ILE A 101 1.70 3.45 0.43
CA ILE A 101 1.30 4.42 -0.58
C ILE A 101 2.24 4.35 -1.77
N LEU A 102 1.72 4.74 -2.93
CA LEU A 102 2.48 4.88 -4.16
C LEU A 102 2.48 6.34 -4.59
N SER A 103 3.63 7.00 -4.50
CA SER A 103 3.83 8.37 -5.00
C SER A 103 4.86 8.34 -6.13
N ARG A 104 4.35 8.38 -7.34
CA ARG A 104 5.16 8.47 -8.56
C ARG A 104 4.30 8.92 -9.74
N ASN A 105 4.93 9.16 -10.90
CA ASN A 105 4.30 9.55 -12.16
C ASN A 105 3.26 8.53 -12.66
N THR A 106 2.15 8.37 -11.92
CA THR A 106 1.09 7.41 -12.23
C THR A 106 -0.15 8.16 -12.69
N THR A 107 -0.50 7.99 -13.95
CA THR A 107 -1.69 8.62 -14.53
C THR A 107 -2.96 8.07 -13.88
N PHE A 108 -3.83 8.97 -13.40
CA PHE A 108 -5.18 8.62 -12.99
C PHE A 108 -5.99 8.13 -14.21
N THR A 109 -6.65 6.99 -14.06
CA THR A 109 -7.64 6.49 -15.03
C THR A 109 -8.73 5.73 -14.29
N LEU A 110 -9.95 5.72 -14.81
CA LEU A 110 -11.06 4.98 -14.22
C LEU A 110 -10.75 3.49 -14.06
N SER A 111 -10.03 2.88 -15.00
CA SER A 111 -9.64 1.47 -14.90
C SER A 111 -8.63 1.19 -13.79
N ARG A 112 -7.89 2.20 -13.34
CA ARG A 112 -6.94 2.09 -12.21
C ARG A 112 -7.58 2.41 -10.88
N ASP A 113 -8.53 3.35 -10.86
CA ASP A 113 -9.26 3.83 -9.68
C ASP A 113 -10.61 3.15 -9.53
N SER A 114 -10.67 1.84 -9.71
CA SER A 114 -11.92 1.10 -9.55
C SER A 114 -11.72 -0.22 -8.85
N SER A 115 -12.71 -0.65 -8.07
CA SER A 115 -12.73 -1.96 -7.43
C SER A 115 -12.71 -3.12 -8.43
N GLY A 116 -13.29 -2.93 -9.63
CA GLY A 116 -13.27 -3.89 -10.73
C GLY A 116 -11.99 -3.87 -11.56
N GLY A 117 -11.15 -2.84 -11.43
CA GLY A 117 -9.86 -2.70 -12.09
C GLY A 117 -8.69 -3.12 -11.19
N ASN A 118 -7.83 -2.16 -10.89
CA ASN A 118 -6.69 -2.42 -10.01
C ASN A 118 -7.04 -2.45 -8.50
N GLY A 119 -8.27 -2.10 -8.12
CA GLY A 119 -8.70 -2.07 -6.72
C GLY A 119 -7.93 -1.04 -5.88
N LEU A 120 -7.52 0.06 -6.51
CA LEU A 120 -6.77 1.14 -5.88
C LEU A 120 -7.66 2.37 -5.75
N SER A 121 -7.34 3.22 -4.79
CA SER A 121 -7.89 4.56 -4.64
C SER A 121 -6.82 5.59 -4.95
N PHE A 122 -7.14 6.56 -5.81
CA PHE A 122 -6.27 7.69 -6.09
C PHE A 122 -6.62 8.88 -5.20
N SER A 123 -5.58 9.64 -4.83
CA SER A 123 -5.76 11.00 -4.29
C SER A 123 -6.23 11.96 -5.40
N PRO A 124 -6.63 13.19 -5.07
CA PRO A 124 -6.73 14.25 -6.06
C PRO A 124 -5.44 14.38 -6.87
N VAL A 125 -5.56 14.88 -8.11
CA VAL A 125 -4.42 15.09 -9.02
C VAL A 125 -3.44 16.07 -8.37
N ILE A 126 -2.18 15.65 -8.25
CA ILE A 126 -1.10 16.42 -7.64
C ILE A 126 -0.18 17.10 -8.67
N PHE A 127 -0.25 16.67 -9.93
CA PHE A 127 0.54 17.23 -11.01
C PHE A 127 -0.19 17.01 -12.35
N TYR A 128 -0.23 18.01 -13.21
CA TYR A 128 -0.73 17.91 -14.57
C TYR A 128 0.43 17.77 -15.53
N ASP A 129 0.37 16.76 -16.35
CA ASP A 129 1.37 16.44 -17.37
C ASP A 129 0.71 16.39 -18.74
N GLY A 130 1.49 16.38 -19.80
CA GLY A 130 1.04 16.31 -21.19
C GLY A 130 1.96 15.49 -22.05
N GLN A 131 1.47 15.10 -23.23
CA GLN A 131 2.26 14.43 -24.24
C GLN A 131 2.92 15.47 -25.16
N GLY A 132 4.20 15.29 -25.40
CA GLY A 132 4.96 16.03 -26.40
C GLY A 132 5.48 15.09 -27.49
N LEU A 133 5.55 15.58 -28.73
CA LEU A 133 6.19 14.88 -29.81
C LEU A 133 7.63 15.37 -29.95
N MET A 134 8.58 14.44 -29.93
CA MET A 134 9.98 14.75 -30.16
C MET A 134 10.30 14.50 -31.62
N VAL A 135 10.84 15.52 -32.27
CA VAL A 135 11.28 15.45 -33.68
C VAL A 135 12.75 15.86 -33.79
N LYS A 136 13.40 15.42 -34.87
CA LYS A 136 14.77 15.83 -35.15
C LYS A 136 14.81 17.35 -35.35
N LYS A 137 15.78 18.04 -34.75
CA LYS A 137 15.98 19.47 -34.96
C LYS A 137 16.13 19.79 -36.44
N GLY A 138 15.29 20.71 -36.96
CA GLY A 138 15.27 21.11 -38.38
C GLY A 138 14.36 20.23 -39.25
N SER A 139 13.55 19.32 -38.72
CA SER A 139 12.48 18.67 -39.48
C SER A 139 11.32 19.64 -39.71
N ASN A 140 10.73 19.59 -40.91
CA ASN A 140 9.56 20.41 -41.28
C ASN A 140 8.25 19.70 -40.92
N ILE A 141 8.06 19.40 -39.65
CA ILE A 141 6.82 18.82 -39.15
C ILE A 141 6.12 19.88 -38.29
#